data_b6bc13a3159688272ca696434e5946b0
#
_entry.id   b6bc13a3159688272ca696434e5946b0
#
_cell.length_a   1.000
_cell.length_b   1.000
_cell.length_c   1.000
_cell.angle_alpha   90.00
_cell.angle_beta   90.00
_cell.angle_gamma   90.00
#
_symmetry.space_group_name_H-M   'P 1'
#
loop_
_entity.id
_entity.type
_entity.pdbx_description
1 polymer ?
#
loop_
_entity_poly.entity_id
_entity_poly.type
_entity_poly.pdbx_seq_one_letter_code
_entity_poly.pdbx_strand_id
1 'polypeptide(L)'
;MTTPRVGVGVLIVQDGRVLMARRVSGQRPGWWGWIGGKLEFGETLQDCARREAHEEAGVDVTNLRLLCISSIIVEDQHWIDVEFLGDIASGEPRTAAPDELAEWGWYPVDDLPGPIFEPAELALRSYRTGVVVNE
;
A
#
# COMPACT_ATOMS: atom_id res chain seq x y z
N MET A 1 -8.55 18.19 -10.01
CA MET A 1 -7.10 18.00 -10.21
C MET A 1 -6.89 17.27 -11.52
N THR A 2 -6.23 17.91 -12.47
CA THR A 2 -6.03 17.35 -13.82
C THR A 2 -4.66 16.69 -14.01
N THR A 3 -3.71 16.94 -13.10
CA THR A 3 -2.37 16.35 -13.17
C THR A 3 -2.35 15.01 -12.45
N PRO A 4 -1.91 13.93 -13.13
CA PRO A 4 -1.74 12.64 -12.44
C PRO A 4 -0.72 12.73 -11.32
N ARG A 5 -0.98 11.99 -10.24
CA ARG A 5 -0.09 11.88 -9.09
C ARG A 5 0.49 10.48 -9.02
N VAL A 6 1.61 10.35 -8.34
CA VAL A 6 2.24 9.04 -8.13
C VAL A 6 2.08 8.62 -6.67
N GLY A 7 1.50 7.45 -6.48
CA GLY A 7 1.45 6.78 -5.19
C GLY A 7 2.38 5.59 -5.16
N VAL A 8 2.88 5.24 -3.99
CA VAL A 8 3.75 4.09 -3.79
C VAL A 8 3.24 3.29 -2.60
N GLY A 9 3.08 1.99 -2.78
CA GLY A 9 2.63 1.10 -1.72
C GLY A 9 3.54 -0.11 -1.54
N VAL A 10 3.39 -0.79 -0.41
CA VAL A 10 4.16 -2.00 -0.10
C VAL A 10 3.23 -3.09 0.41
N LEU A 11 3.09 -4.14 -0.37
CA LEU A 11 2.40 -5.37 0.04
C LEU A 11 3.39 -6.27 0.78
N ILE A 12 3.04 -6.67 1.98
CA ILE A 12 3.85 -7.59 2.79
C ILE A 12 3.02 -8.83 3.08
N VAL A 13 3.53 -9.98 2.67
CA VAL A 13 2.89 -11.27 2.89
C VAL A 13 3.83 -12.15 3.73
N GLN A 14 3.33 -12.65 4.85
CA GLN A 14 4.05 -13.58 5.71
C GLN A 14 3.12 -14.73 6.09
N ASP A 15 3.57 -15.95 5.87
CA ASP A 15 2.82 -17.17 6.25
C ASP A 15 1.38 -17.16 5.71
N GLY A 16 1.19 -16.71 4.47
CA GLY A 16 -0.12 -16.65 3.83
C GLY A 16 -1.02 -15.53 4.33
N ARG A 17 -0.48 -14.58 5.08
CA ARG A 17 -1.23 -13.45 5.63
C ARG A 17 -0.68 -12.13 5.12
N VAL A 18 -1.58 -11.18 4.91
CA VAL A 18 -1.28 -9.84 4.42
C VAL A 18 -1.33 -8.86 5.57
N LEU A 19 -0.34 -7.99 5.64
CA LEU A 19 -0.35 -6.88 6.60
C LEU A 19 -1.27 -5.78 6.06
N MET A 20 -2.34 -5.49 6.77
CA MET A 20 -3.34 -4.50 6.37
C MET A 20 -3.72 -3.58 7.52
N ALA A 21 -4.28 -2.43 7.14
CA ALA A 21 -4.83 -1.47 8.08
C ALA A 21 -6.08 -0.83 7.51
N ARG A 22 -6.92 -0.26 8.38
CA ARG A 22 -8.11 0.48 7.99
C ARG A 22 -7.77 1.96 7.78
N ARG A 23 -8.23 2.52 6.67
CA ARG A 23 -8.00 3.94 6.35
C ARG A 23 -8.85 4.81 7.27
N VAL A 24 -8.23 5.84 7.82
CA VAL A 24 -8.89 6.78 8.74
C VAL A 24 -9.22 8.10 8.05
N SER A 25 -8.34 8.55 7.14
CA SER A 25 -8.49 9.83 6.44
C SER A 25 -8.11 9.70 4.97
N GLY A 26 -8.18 10.82 4.23
CA GLY A 26 -7.91 10.84 2.81
C GLY A 26 -9.05 10.20 2.02
N GLN A 27 -8.72 9.50 0.94
CA GLN A 27 -9.71 8.81 0.11
C GLN A 27 -10.21 7.54 0.79
N ARG A 28 -11.48 7.22 0.61
CA ARG A 28 -12.11 5.98 1.10
C ARG A 28 -11.89 5.74 2.60
N PRO A 29 -12.25 6.66 3.50
CA PRO A 29 -12.17 6.38 4.95
C PRO A 29 -13.00 5.14 5.30
N GLY A 30 -12.46 4.29 6.16
CA GLY A 30 -13.10 3.04 6.56
C GLY A 30 -12.77 1.84 5.68
N TRP A 31 -12.22 2.07 4.50
CA TRP A 31 -11.77 0.99 3.61
C TRP A 31 -10.40 0.50 4.06
N TRP A 32 -10.05 -0.70 3.62
CA TRP A 32 -8.82 -1.38 4.03
C TRP A 32 -7.74 -1.28 2.97
N GLY A 33 -6.52 -1.08 3.43
CA GLY A 33 -5.33 -1.02 2.59
C GLY A 33 -4.09 -1.39 3.38
N TRP A 34 -2.96 -0.90 2.95
CA TRP A 34 -1.68 -1.14 3.61
C TRP A 34 -0.74 0.05 3.46
N ILE A 35 0.53 -0.16 3.78
CA ILE A 35 1.56 0.87 3.66
C ILE A 35 1.52 1.50 2.29
N GLY A 36 1.41 2.82 2.23
CA GLY A 36 1.46 3.55 0.97
C GLY A 36 1.22 5.03 1.16
N GLY A 37 1.66 5.79 0.18
CA GLY A 37 1.46 7.23 0.18
C GLY A 37 1.98 7.87 -1.08
N LYS A 38 1.97 9.19 -1.08
CA LYS A 38 2.34 10.00 -2.22
C LYS A 38 3.86 10.11 -2.35
N LEU A 39 4.36 9.92 -3.58
CA LEU A 39 5.76 10.18 -3.89
C LEU A 39 6.05 11.67 -3.73
N GLU A 40 7.10 12.00 -3.00
CA GLU A 40 7.55 13.38 -2.83
C GLU A 40 8.64 13.72 -3.83
N PHE A 41 8.73 15.01 -4.17
CA PHE A 41 9.74 15.47 -5.10
C PHE A 41 11.15 15.09 -4.63
N GLY A 42 11.91 14.47 -5.51
CA GLY A 42 13.29 14.07 -5.24
C GLY A 42 13.46 12.69 -4.64
N GLU A 43 12.37 12.03 -4.23
CA GLU A 43 12.44 10.66 -3.72
C GLU A 43 12.57 9.63 -4.83
N THR A 44 13.35 8.58 -4.59
CA THR A 44 13.20 7.36 -5.40
C THR A 44 11.93 6.62 -4.97
N LEU A 45 11.42 5.74 -5.81
CA LEU A 45 10.25 4.93 -5.48
C LEU A 45 10.50 4.08 -4.23
N GLN A 46 11.67 3.48 -4.12
CA GLN A 46 12.02 2.65 -2.97
C GLN A 46 12.16 3.47 -1.69
N ASP A 47 12.74 4.66 -1.76
CA ASP A 47 12.85 5.55 -0.59
C ASP A 47 11.47 6.00 -0.10
N CYS A 48 10.54 6.26 -1.02
CA CYS A 48 9.15 6.55 -0.68
C CYS A 48 8.51 5.37 0.06
N ALA A 49 8.69 4.15 -0.46
CA ALA A 49 8.19 2.94 0.18
C ALA A 49 8.72 2.79 1.61
N ARG A 50 10.02 3.00 1.81
CA ARG A 50 10.64 2.89 3.13
C ARG A 50 10.14 3.97 4.09
N ARG A 51 10.02 5.20 3.61
CA ARG A 51 9.53 6.31 4.41
C ARG A 51 8.09 6.05 4.89
N GLU A 52 7.22 5.65 3.97
CA GLU A 52 5.82 5.38 4.31
C GLU A 52 5.70 4.20 5.28
N ALA A 53 6.50 3.15 5.11
CA ALA A 53 6.51 2.01 6.03
C ALA A 53 6.88 2.44 7.45
N HIS A 54 7.90 3.27 7.57
CA HIS A 54 8.34 3.78 8.86
C HIS A 54 7.30 4.71 9.49
N GLU A 55 6.76 5.65 8.72
CA GLU A 55 5.79 6.63 9.21
C GLU A 55 4.47 5.99 9.61
N GLU A 56 3.96 5.05 8.83
CA GLU A 56 2.61 4.52 9.01
C GLU A 56 2.56 3.29 9.92
N ALA A 57 3.51 2.38 9.79
CA ALA A 57 3.49 1.10 10.49
C ALA A 57 4.66 0.91 11.47
N GLY A 58 5.62 1.83 11.50
CA GLY A 58 6.76 1.76 12.39
C GLY A 58 7.72 0.62 12.07
N VAL A 59 7.78 0.19 10.82
CA VAL A 59 8.66 -0.90 10.38
C VAL A 59 9.66 -0.42 9.34
N ASP A 60 10.80 -1.10 9.28
CA ASP A 60 11.76 -0.95 8.20
C ASP A 60 11.56 -2.11 7.23
N VAL A 61 11.45 -1.79 5.94
CA VAL A 61 11.24 -2.79 4.90
C VAL A 61 12.49 -3.00 4.06
N THR A 62 12.62 -4.20 3.52
CA THR A 62 13.75 -4.60 2.68
C THR A 62 13.27 -5.50 1.55
N ASN A 63 14.18 -5.85 0.65
CA ASN A 63 13.89 -6.76 -0.46
C ASN A 63 12.69 -6.29 -1.29
N LEU A 64 12.66 -4.97 -1.55
CA LEU A 64 11.59 -4.37 -2.35
C LEU A 64 11.72 -4.77 -3.81
N ARG A 65 10.66 -5.34 -4.36
CA ARG A 65 10.61 -5.73 -5.76
C ARG A 65 9.28 -5.30 -6.36
N LEU A 66 9.32 -4.83 -7.59
CA LEU A 66 8.13 -4.32 -8.26
C LEU A 66 7.07 -5.42 -8.37
N LEU A 67 5.88 -5.13 -7.88
CA LEU A 67 4.71 -5.99 -8.02
C LEU A 67 3.86 -5.56 -9.20
N CYS A 68 3.42 -4.31 -9.23
CA CYS A 68 2.59 -3.79 -10.31
C CYS A 68 2.59 -2.28 -10.37
N ILE A 69 2.10 -1.77 -11.50
CA ILE A 69 1.80 -0.36 -11.73
C ILE A 69 0.36 -0.29 -12.20
N SER A 70 -0.42 0.58 -11.59
CA SER A 70 -1.84 0.74 -11.91
C SER A 70 -2.16 2.19 -12.24
N SER A 71 -2.93 2.41 -13.31
CA SER A 71 -3.50 3.72 -13.64
C SER A 71 -4.94 3.75 -13.14
N ILE A 72 -5.21 4.59 -12.16
CA ILE A 72 -6.47 4.56 -11.42
C ILE A 72 -7.06 5.96 -11.30
N ILE A 73 -8.37 6.07 -11.50
CA ILE A 73 -9.09 7.29 -11.15
C ILE A 73 -9.93 6.95 -9.91
N VAL A 74 -9.63 7.63 -8.81
CA VAL A 74 -10.38 7.52 -7.56
C VAL A 74 -10.99 8.89 -7.27
N GLU A 75 -12.31 8.94 -7.21
CA GLU A 75 -13.03 10.21 -7.10
C GLU A 75 -12.64 11.11 -8.28
N ASP A 76 -12.10 12.30 -8.06
CA ASP A 76 -11.69 13.21 -9.12
C ASP A 76 -10.18 13.25 -9.32
N GLN A 77 -9.46 12.24 -8.83
CA GLN A 77 -8.00 12.22 -8.88
C GLN A 77 -7.51 11.04 -9.71
N HIS A 78 -6.55 11.32 -10.58
CA HIS A 78 -5.87 10.30 -11.37
C HIS A 78 -4.54 9.97 -10.69
N TRP A 79 -4.35 8.69 -10.37
CA TRP A 79 -3.16 8.18 -9.71
C TRP A 79 -2.45 7.13 -10.56
N ILE A 80 -1.14 7.26 -10.63
CA ILE A 80 -0.28 6.15 -11.05
C ILE A 80 0.23 5.53 -9.75
N ASP A 81 -0.23 4.34 -9.47
CA ASP A 81 0.12 3.62 -8.24
C ASP A 81 1.18 2.57 -8.53
N VAL A 82 2.31 2.67 -7.82
CA VAL A 82 3.43 1.73 -7.92
C VAL A 82 3.44 0.90 -6.65
N GLU A 83 3.20 -0.40 -6.77
CA GLU A 83 3.20 -1.31 -5.64
C GLU A 83 4.44 -2.18 -5.64
N PHE A 84 5.09 -2.25 -4.49
CA PHE A 84 6.19 -3.18 -4.25
C PHE A 84 5.71 -4.35 -3.41
N LEU A 85 6.32 -5.49 -3.64
CA LEU A 85 6.31 -6.60 -2.69
C LEU A 85 7.55 -6.42 -1.81
N GLY A 86 7.41 -6.52 -0.50
CA GLY A 86 8.53 -6.29 0.40
C GLY A 86 8.48 -7.20 1.61
N ASP A 87 9.56 -7.17 2.37
CA ASP A 87 9.69 -7.92 3.62
C ASP A 87 10.00 -6.96 4.76
N ILE A 88 9.63 -7.32 5.99
CA ILE A 88 9.98 -6.55 7.17
C ILE A 88 11.42 -6.91 7.55
N ALA A 89 12.29 -5.90 7.57
CA ALA A 89 13.67 -6.06 8.02
C ALA A 89 13.77 -5.93 9.55
N SER A 90 13.00 -5.00 10.13
CA SER A 90 12.99 -4.78 11.58
C SER A 90 11.72 -4.06 12.00
N GLY A 91 11.37 -4.17 13.26
CA GLY A 91 10.20 -3.54 13.87
C GLY A 91 8.97 -4.43 13.85
N GLU A 92 8.05 -4.15 14.75
CA GLU A 92 6.74 -4.77 14.80
C GLU A 92 5.70 -3.79 14.27
N PRO A 93 4.81 -4.20 13.35
CA PRO A 93 3.77 -3.31 12.86
C PRO A 93 2.94 -2.71 13.99
N ARG A 94 2.74 -1.41 13.95
CA ARG A 94 1.98 -0.66 14.95
C ARG A 94 1.30 0.52 14.31
N THR A 95 0.31 1.08 14.98
CA THR A 95 -0.37 2.30 14.54
C THR A 95 0.53 3.49 14.85
N ALA A 96 1.43 3.83 13.91
CA ALA A 96 2.37 4.92 14.06
C ALA A 96 1.80 6.26 13.59
N ALA A 97 0.81 6.23 12.70
CA ALA A 97 0.11 7.41 12.20
C ALA A 97 -1.42 7.20 12.37
N PRO A 98 -1.95 7.33 13.60
CA PRO A 98 -3.34 6.97 13.91
C PRO A 98 -4.39 7.82 13.20
N ASP A 99 -4.03 8.98 12.71
CA ASP A 99 -4.91 9.85 11.90
C ASP A 99 -4.92 9.48 10.41
N GLU A 100 -4.10 8.55 9.99
CA GLU A 100 -4.03 8.08 8.60
C GLU A 100 -4.49 6.63 8.46
N LEU A 101 -3.88 5.71 9.21
CA LEU A 101 -4.17 4.28 9.19
C LEU A 101 -4.21 3.72 10.61
N ALA A 102 -5.16 2.85 10.85
CA ALA A 102 -5.35 2.24 12.16
C ALA A 102 -5.68 0.75 12.01
N GLU A 103 -5.73 0.06 13.13
CA GLU A 103 -6.13 -1.35 13.21
C GLU A 103 -5.23 -2.26 12.36
N TRP A 104 -3.91 -2.04 12.43
CA TRP A 104 -2.93 -2.89 11.77
C TRP A 104 -3.07 -4.33 12.23
N GLY A 105 -3.05 -5.25 11.27
CA GLY A 105 -3.11 -6.68 11.56
C GLY A 105 -2.70 -7.53 10.37
N TRP A 106 -2.54 -8.82 10.64
CA TRP A 106 -2.23 -9.84 9.65
C TRP A 106 -3.51 -10.61 9.34
N TYR A 107 -3.91 -10.61 8.07
CA TYR A 107 -5.16 -11.22 7.64
C TYR A 107 -4.90 -12.27 6.57
N PRO A 108 -5.57 -13.43 6.63
CA PRO A 108 -5.37 -14.47 5.60
C PRO A 108 -5.63 -13.90 4.20
N VAL A 109 -4.75 -14.23 3.25
CA VAL A 109 -4.85 -13.70 1.89
C VAL A 109 -6.17 -14.10 1.21
N ASP A 110 -6.78 -15.20 1.63
CA ASP A 110 -8.06 -15.68 1.09
C ASP A 110 -9.28 -15.23 1.91
N ASP A 111 -9.07 -14.44 2.97
CA ASP A 111 -10.15 -13.95 3.83
C ASP A 111 -9.78 -12.57 4.37
N LEU A 112 -9.72 -11.60 3.49
CA LEU A 112 -9.31 -10.23 3.81
C LEU A 112 -10.51 -9.39 4.27
N PRO A 113 -10.30 -8.43 5.18
CA PRO A 113 -11.35 -7.47 5.51
C PRO A 113 -11.63 -6.57 4.31
N GLY A 114 -12.81 -6.01 4.25
CA GLY A 114 -13.20 -5.12 3.17
C GLY A 114 -14.22 -4.07 3.63
N PRO A 115 -14.57 -3.15 2.74
CA PRO A 115 -14.08 -3.03 1.36
C PRO A 115 -12.61 -2.68 1.27
N ILE A 116 -11.98 -3.07 0.17
CA ILE A 116 -10.53 -2.87 -0.05
C ILE A 116 -10.32 -1.66 -0.96
N PHE A 117 -9.39 -0.80 -0.57
CA PHE A 117 -9.00 0.39 -1.32
C PHE A 117 -8.49 -0.01 -2.72
N GLU A 118 -8.91 0.74 -3.74
CA GLU A 118 -8.69 0.36 -5.15
C GLU A 118 -7.25 -0.01 -5.51
N PRO A 119 -6.20 0.78 -5.13
CA PRO A 119 -4.83 0.39 -5.43
C PRO A 119 -4.44 -0.96 -4.82
N ALA A 120 -4.90 -1.24 -3.61
CA ALA A 120 -4.64 -2.51 -2.93
C ALA A 120 -5.38 -3.66 -3.60
N GLU A 121 -6.62 -3.45 -4.03
CA GLU A 121 -7.39 -4.46 -4.77
C GLU A 121 -6.68 -4.89 -6.04
N LEU A 122 -6.17 -3.92 -6.82
CA LEU A 122 -5.43 -4.18 -8.05
C LEU A 122 -4.10 -4.88 -7.78
N ALA A 123 -3.40 -4.47 -6.71
CA ALA A 123 -2.14 -5.11 -6.31
C ALA A 123 -2.36 -6.57 -5.90
N LEU A 124 -3.44 -6.87 -5.19
CA LEU A 124 -3.80 -8.24 -4.84
C LEU A 124 -4.09 -9.08 -6.09
N ARG A 125 -4.79 -8.50 -7.06
CA ARG A 125 -5.02 -9.18 -8.34
C ARG A 125 -3.70 -9.49 -9.05
N SER A 126 -2.79 -8.53 -9.09
CA SER A 126 -1.46 -8.73 -9.68
C SER A 126 -0.66 -9.79 -8.92
N TYR A 127 -0.75 -9.82 -7.61
CA TYR A 127 -0.12 -10.83 -6.78
C TYR A 127 -0.61 -12.25 -7.14
N ARG A 128 -1.91 -12.39 -7.43
CA ARG A 128 -2.53 -13.67 -7.77
C ARG A 128 -2.30 -14.09 -9.22
N THR A 129 -2.24 -13.13 -10.14
CA THR A 129 -2.25 -13.41 -11.59
C THR A 129 -0.91 -13.19 -12.27
N GLY A 130 -0.01 -12.43 -11.66
CA GLY A 130 1.26 -12.04 -12.28
C GLY A 130 1.15 -10.88 -13.27
N VAL A 131 -0.04 -10.29 -13.44
CA VAL A 131 -0.22 -9.11 -14.28
C VAL A 131 0.49 -7.91 -13.64
N VAL A 132 1.37 -7.23 -14.39
CA VAL A 132 2.20 -6.16 -13.86
C VAL A 132 1.57 -4.78 -14.08
N VAL A 133 0.88 -4.58 -15.19
CA VAL A 133 0.27 -3.28 -15.51
C VAL A 133 -1.24 -3.41 -15.50
N ASN A 134 -1.89 -2.59 -14.68
CA ASN A 134 -3.35 -2.50 -14.57
C ASN A 134 -3.81 -1.13 -15.11
N GLU A 135 -4.79 -1.16 -15.98
CA GLU A 135 -5.33 0.05 -16.62
C GLU A 135 -6.86 0.08 -16.59
#